data_43d716d7fb35d017c374f4778ef81f53
#
_entry.id   43d716d7fb35d017c374f4778ef81f53
#
_cell.length_a   1.000
_cell.length_b   1.000
_cell.length_c   1.000
_cell.angle_alpha   90.00
_cell.angle_beta   90.00
_cell.angle_gamma   90.00
#
_symmetry.space_group_name_H-M   'P 1'
#
loop_
_entity.id
_entity.type
_entity.pdbx_description
1 polymer ?
#
loop_
_entity_poly.entity_id
_entity_poly.type
_entity_poly.pdbx_seq_one_letter_code
_entity_poly.pdbx_strand_id
1 'polypeptide(L)'
;MAYRDGDGWIQCDCGGKHWGLNGAAGLLLVREKTILMQHRAPWVHNGDTWGIPGGARDSHESPIEAAIREAHEEVGIFAHHLTPGEIFTDDHGVWSYHTVIAQAHPELIAHEANDESKEVAWVEIDQVADKNLHPSFANTWPQLLAKLKA
;
A
#
# COMPACT_ATOMS: atom_id res chain seq x y z
N MET A 1 -8.20 -9.85 17.44
CA MET A 1 -8.20 -9.52 16.01
C MET A 1 -9.02 -10.53 15.24
N ALA A 2 -9.90 -10.06 14.39
CA ALA A 2 -10.73 -10.98 13.59
C ALA A 2 -9.88 -11.65 12.51
N TYR A 3 -10.06 -12.94 12.34
CA TYR A 3 -9.44 -13.68 11.26
C TYR A 3 -10.06 -13.26 9.93
N ARG A 4 -9.22 -13.03 8.91
CA ARG A 4 -9.67 -12.71 7.56
C ARG A 4 -9.29 -13.85 6.62
N ASP A 5 -10.15 -14.13 5.64
CA ASP A 5 -9.95 -15.27 4.74
C ASP A 5 -8.75 -15.09 3.79
N GLY A 6 -8.25 -13.85 3.65
CA GLY A 6 -7.05 -13.57 2.87
C GLY A 6 -5.74 -13.72 3.65
N ASP A 7 -5.81 -13.89 4.98
CA ASP A 7 -4.60 -13.98 5.81
C ASP A 7 -3.87 -15.31 5.60
N GLY A 8 -2.63 -15.22 5.21
CA GLY A 8 -1.78 -16.39 5.00
C GLY A 8 -0.69 -16.13 3.99
N TRP A 9 0.26 -17.06 3.94
CA TRP A 9 1.41 -16.97 3.04
C TRP A 9 1.19 -17.83 1.81
N ILE A 10 1.60 -17.31 0.63
CA ILE A 10 1.63 -18.05 -0.63
C ILE A 10 3.09 -18.21 -1.06
N GLN A 11 3.50 -19.43 -1.38
CA GLN A 11 4.79 -19.69 -2.00
C GLN A 11 4.70 -19.33 -3.47
N CYS A 12 5.56 -18.44 -3.91
CA CYS A 12 5.56 -17.92 -5.28
C CYS A 12 6.66 -18.59 -6.12
N ASP A 13 6.38 -18.72 -7.43
CA ASP A 13 7.37 -19.18 -8.39
C ASP A 13 8.54 -18.19 -8.55
N CYS A 14 8.39 -16.96 -8.06
CA CYS A 14 9.46 -15.97 -8.03
C CYS A 14 10.56 -16.30 -7.02
N GLY A 15 10.39 -17.35 -6.22
CA GLY A 15 11.36 -17.78 -5.21
C GLY A 15 11.08 -17.28 -3.80
N GLY A 16 10.10 -16.38 -3.64
CA GLY A 16 9.75 -15.81 -2.33
C GLY A 16 8.38 -16.24 -1.86
N LYS A 17 8.03 -15.81 -0.65
CA LYS A 17 6.67 -15.95 -0.12
C LYS A 17 6.00 -14.59 -0.06
N HIS A 18 4.69 -14.56 -0.34
CA HIS A 18 3.89 -13.35 -0.30
C HIS A 18 2.73 -13.51 0.66
N TRP A 19 2.44 -12.43 1.40
CA TRP A 19 1.31 -12.41 2.32
C TRP A 19 0.03 -12.08 1.55
N GLY A 20 -0.96 -12.93 1.70
CA GLY A 20 -2.28 -12.76 1.10
C GLY A 20 -2.69 -13.95 0.26
N LEU A 21 -3.59 -14.80 0.77
CA LEU A 21 -4.08 -15.98 0.04
C LEU A 21 -4.80 -15.60 -1.24
N ASN A 22 -5.43 -14.43 -1.28
CA ASN A 22 -6.18 -13.92 -2.43
C ASN A 22 -5.46 -12.75 -3.10
N GLY A 23 -4.15 -12.62 -2.89
CA GLY A 23 -3.38 -11.46 -3.30
C GLY A 23 -3.44 -10.34 -2.28
N ALA A 24 -2.87 -9.20 -2.64
CA ALA A 24 -2.81 -8.03 -1.76
C ALA A 24 -3.09 -6.75 -2.54
N ALA A 25 -3.42 -5.69 -1.83
CA ALA A 25 -3.68 -4.38 -2.42
C ALA A 25 -3.15 -3.27 -1.53
N GLY A 26 -2.67 -2.20 -2.14
CA GLY A 26 -2.20 -1.02 -1.43
C GLY A 26 -2.75 0.24 -2.05
N LEU A 27 -2.76 1.31 -1.27
CA LEU A 27 -3.31 2.59 -1.67
C LEU A 27 -2.19 3.61 -1.84
N LEU A 28 -2.01 4.09 -3.06
CA LEU A 28 -1.05 5.16 -3.37
C LEU A 28 -1.83 6.46 -3.46
N LEU A 29 -1.90 7.17 -2.33
CA LEU A 29 -2.59 8.45 -2.25
C LEU A 29 -1.69 9.57 -2.74
N VAL A 30 -2.20 10.35 -3.68
CA VAL A 30 -1.48 11.49 -4.28
C VAL A 30 -2.15 12.78 -3.85
N ARG A 31 -1.34 13.74 -3.41
CA ARG A 31 -1.76 15.11 -3.15
C ARG A 31 -0.72 16.04 -3.73
N GLU A 32 -1.07 16.76 -4.81
CA GLU A 32 -0.14 17.62 -5.53
C GLU A 32 1.09 16.81 -5.98
N LYS A 33 2.29 17.13 -5.51
CA LYS A 33 3.53 16.43 -5.87
C LYS A 33 4.02 15.52 -4.77
N THR A 34 3.11 15.10 -3.86
CA THR A 34 3.46 14.21 -2.75
C THR A 34 2.63 12.95 -2.77
N ILE A 35 3.16 11.90 -2.14
CA ILE A 35 2.40 10.68 -1.85
C ILE A 35 2.42 10.41 -0.36
N LEU A 36 1.37 9.76 0.14
CA LEU A 36 1.30 9.35 1.53
C LEU A 36 2.10 8.08 1.73
N MET A 37 3.04 8.12 2.66
CA MET A 37 3.86 6.97 3.01
C MET A 37 3.82 6.71 4.51
N GLN A 38 4.01 5.44 4.87
CA GLN A 38 4.14 5.05 6.27
C GLN A 38 5.52 4.44 6.50
N HIS A 39 6.12 4.82 7.63
CA HIS A 39 7.35 4.25 8.12
C HIS A 39 6.96 3.06 9.00
N ARG A 40 7.28 1.86 8.55
CA ARG A 40 6.87 0.63 9.24
C ARG A 40 7.59 0.53 10.57
N ALA A 41 6.85 0.11 11.61
CA ALA A 41 7.43 -0.09 12.93
C ALA A 41 8.51 -1.18 12.90
N PRO A 42 9.52 -1.09 13.79
CA PRO A 42 10.64 -2.07 13.76
C PRO A 42 10.22 -3.50 14.08
N TRP A 43 9.09 -3.71 14.75
CA TRP A 43 8.64 -5.05 15.15
C TRP A 43 7.78 -5.79 14.12
N VAL A 44 7.46 -5.15 13.00
CA VAL A 44 6.70 -5.83 11.92
C VAL A 44 7.65 -6.38 10.86
N HIS A 45 7.13 -7.24 9.99
CA HIS A 45 7.89 -7.77 8.85
C HIS A 45 8.37 -6.62 7.96
N ASN A 46 9.65 -6.64 7.58
CA ASN A 46 10.32 -5.53 6.88
C ASN A 46 10.22 -4.21 7.66
N GLY A 47 10.39 -4.29 8.97
CA GLY A 47 10.35 -3.11 9.84
C GLY A 47 11.39 -2.05 9.47
N ASP A 48 11.14 -0.84 9.91
CA ASP A 48 11.96 0.36 9.63
C ASP A 48 12.06 0.72 8.16
N THR A 49 11.27 0.12 7.28
CA THR A 49 11.19 0.53 5.88
C THR A 49 9.97 1.41 5.63
N TRP A 50 10.04 2.16 4.53
CA TRP A 50 8.95 3.03 4.09
C TRP A 50 8.16 2.39 2.96
N GLY A 51 6.84 2.49 3.02
CA GLY A 51 5.96 1.98 1.99
C GLY A 51 4.62 2.68 2.02
N ILE A 52 3.69 2.18 1.21
CA ILE A 52 2.31 2.68 1.19
C ILE A 52 1.43 1.75 2.03
N PRO A 53 0.30 2.26 2.56
CA PRO A 53 -0.64 1.40 3.30
C PRO A 53 -1.23 0.33 2.39
N GLY A 54 -1.37 -0.88 2.92
CA GLY A 54 -1.92 -2.00 2.18
C GLY A 54 -1.82 -3.30 2.96
N GLY A 55 -2.36 -4.35 2.39
CA GLY A 55 -2.34 -5.68 3.00
C GLY A 55 -3.11 -6.71 2.19
N ALA A 56 -3.36 -7.85 2.81
CA ALA A 56 -4.04 -8.98 2.18
C ALA A 56 -5.48 -8.63 1.79
N ARG A 57 -5.88 -9.08 0.61
CA ARG A 57 -7.24 -8.93 0.12
C ARG A 57 -8.07 -10.14 0.55
N ASP A 58 -9.26 -9.90 1.10
CA ASP A 58 -10.21 -10.96 1.37
C ASP A 58 -10.92 -11.38 0.07
N SER A 59 -11.42 -12.62 0.03
CA SER A 59 -11.95 -13.19 -1.20
C SER A 59 -13.15 -12.43 -1.79
N HIS A 60 -13.90 -11.73 -0.95
CA HIS A 60 -15.09 -10.98 -1.38
C HIS A 60 -14.78 -9.53 -1.78
N GLU A 61 -13.52 -9.08 -1.59
CA GLU A 61 -13.15 -7.69 -1.84
C GLU A 61 -12.57 -7.49 -3.24
N SER A 62 -12.89 -6.35 -3.86
CA SER A 62 -12.13 -5.86 -5.01
C SER A 62 -10.79 -5.30 -4.52
N PRO A 63 -9.80 -5.11 -5.42
CA PRO A 63 -8.55 -4.43 -5.03
C PRO A 63 -8.79 -3.05 -4.43
N ILE A 64 -9.72 -2.28 -4.96
CA ILE A 64 -10.04 -0.94 -4.44
C ILE A 64 -10.59 -1.04 -3.02
N GLU A 65 -11.54 -1.96 -2.78
CA GLU A 65 -12.11 -2.15 -1.45
C GLU A 65 -11.06 -2.57 -0.43
N ALA A 66 -10.19 -3.51 -0.80
CA ALA A 66 -9.12 -3.98 0.07
C ALA A 66 -8.12 -2.86 0.40
N ALA A 67 -7.69 -2.10 -0.62
CA ALA A 67 -6.74 -1.01 -0.43
C ALA A 67 -7.29 0.06 0.50
N ILE A 68 -8.55 0.44 0.33
CA ILE A 68 -9.19 1.46 1.18
C ILE A 68 -9.37 0.93 2.62
N ARG A 69 -9.81 -0.32 2.78
CA ARG A 69 -9.96 -0.92 4.11
C ARG A 69 -8.64 -0.96 4.86
N GLU A 70 -7.59 -1.44 4.22
CA GLU A 70 -6.26 -1.50 4.84
C GLU A 70 -5.76 -0.11 5.21
N ALA A 71 -5.95 0.87 4.32
CA ALA A 71 -5.53 2.24 4.60
C ALA A 71 -6.34 2.85 5.73
N HIS A 72 -7.63 2.52 5.85
CA HIS A 72 -8.44 2.96 6.98
C HIS A 72 -7.87 2.41 8.30
N GLU A 73 -7.53 1.12 8.31
CA GLU A 73 -6.99 0.47 9.51
C GLU A 73 -5.63 1.02 9.92
N GLU A 74 -4.77 1.33 8.95
CA GLU A 74 -3.38 1.69 9.20
C GLU A 74 -3.15 3.19 9.34
N VAL A 75 -3.84 4.01 8.56
CA VAL A 75 -3.59 5.46 8.51
C VAL A 75 -4.85 6.31 8.71
N GLY A 76 -5.98 5.69 9.03
CA GLY A 76 -7.19 6.40 9.47
C GLY A 76 -7.96 7.16 8.40
N ILE A 77 -7.78 6.85 7.12
CA ILE A 77 -8.48 7.54 6.04
C ILE A 77 -9.84 6.90 5.77
N PHE A 78 -10.71 7.65 5.08
CA PHE A 78 -12.04 7.20 4.71
C PHE A 78 -12.24 7.30 3.20
N ALA A 79 -13.06 6.38 2.66
CA ALA A 79 -13.30 6.29 1.21
C ALA A 79 -13.80 7.60 0.59
N HIS A 80 -14.62 8.36 1.31
CA HIS A 80 -15.19 9.60 0.79
C HIS A 80 -14.18 10.76 0.73
N HIS A 81 -12.97 10.57 1.26
CA HIS A 81 -11.91 11.57 1.22
C HIS A 81 -10.94 11.38 0.06
N LEU A 82 -11.25 10.46 -0.87
CA LEU A 82 -10.35 10.20 -1.99
C LEU A 82 -11.13 9.79 -3.23
N THR A 83 -10.49 9.91 -4.39
CA THR A 83 -11.04 9.46 -5.67
C THR A 83 -10.11 8.42 -6.26
N PRO A 84 -10.52 7.14 -6.33
CA PRO A 84 -9.69 6.10 -6.95
C PRO A 84 -9.50 6.35 -8.43
N GLY A 85 -8.31 6.02 -8.91
CA GLY A 85 -7.95 6.12 -10.32
C GLY A 85 -7.46 4.79 -10.84
N GLU A 86 -6.33 4.82 -11.53
CA GLU A 86 -5.75 3.66 -12.17
C GLU A 86 -5.23 2.64 -11.15
N ILE A 87 -5.31 1.35 -11.50
CA ILE A 87 -4.73 0.25 -10.71
C ILE A 87 -3.52 -0.29 -11.46
N PHE A 88 -2.37 -0.32 -10.79
CA PHE A 88 -1.17 -0.99 -11.29
C PHE A 88 -1.09 -2.38 -10.67
N THR A 89 -1.06 -3.43 -11.49
CA THR A 89 -1.00 -4.81 -11.01
C THR A 89 0.38 -5.40 -11.24
N ASP A 90 1.01 -5.86 -10.17
CA ASP A 90 2.23 -6.65 -10.21
C ASP A 90 1.81 -8.12 -10.09
N ASP A 91 1.72 -8.80 -11.23
CA ASP A 91 1.18 -10.15 -11.33
C ASP A 91 2.29 -11.19 -11.30
N HIS A 92 2.32 -12.00 -10.25
CA HIS A 92 3.27 -13.11 -10.08
C HIS A 92 2.67 -14.46 -10.48
N GLY A 93 1.49 -14.47 -11.10
CA GLY A 93 0.79 -15.71 -11.46
C GLY A 93 -0.07 -16.23 -10.33
N VAL A 94 0.54 -16.87 -9.35
CA VAL A 94 -0.17 -17.43 -8.18
C VAL A 94 -0.55 -16.37 -7.15
N TRP A 95 0.01 -15.17 -7.28
CA TRP A 95 -0.20 -14.06 -6.36
C TRP A 95 -0.06 -12.74 -7.13
N SER A 96 -0.85 -11.75 -6.75
CA SER A 96 -0.78 -10.42 -7.35
C SER A 96 -0.85 -9.34 -6.29
N TYR A 97 -0.16 -8.23 -6.53
CA TYR A 97 -0.28 -7.01 -5.72
C TYR A 97 -0.87 -5.91 -6.59
N HIS A 98 -1.98 -5.34 -6.14
CA HIS A 98 -2.67 -4.26 -6.83
C HIS A 98 -2.43 -2.94 -6.13
N THR A 99 -1.78 -2.01 -6.80
CA THR A 99 -1.61 -0.65 -6.28
C THR A 99 -2.69 0.23 -6.86
N VAL A 100 -3.58 0.73 -6.00
CA VAL A 100 -4.65 1.65 -6.39
C VAL A 100 -4.12 3.07 -6.26
N ILE A 101 -3.99 3.77 -7.38
CA ILE A 101 -3.55 5.16 -7.41
C ILE A 101 -4.80 6.02 -7.21
N ALA A 102 -4.81 6.85 -6.17
CA ALA A 102 -5.97 7.63 -5.82
C ALA A 102 -5.60 9.08 -5.49
N GLN A 103 -6.48 10.00 -5.86
CA GLN A 103 -6.30 11.41 -5.57
C GLN A 103 -6.92 11.72 -4.21
N ALA A 104 -6.13 12.25 -3.28
CA ALA A 104 -6.61 12.67 -1.97
C ALA A 104 -7.36 14.00 -2.09
N HIS A 105 -8.52 14.09 -1.43
CA HIS A 105 -9.25 15.37 -1.33
C HIS A 105 -8.57 16.24 -0.27
N PRO A 106 -8.75 17.58 -0.36
CA PRO A 106 -8.06 18.49 0.57
C PRO A 106 -8.33 18.23 2.05
N GLU A 107 -9.52 17.73 2.40
CA GLU A 107 -9.89 17.46 3.78
C GLU A 107 -9.34 16.16 4.34
N LEU A 108 -8.72 15.29 3.50
CA LEU A 108 -8.17 14.03 3.96
C LEU A 108 -7.02 14.26 4.94
N ILE A 109 -7.14 13.66 6.13
CA ILE A 109 -6.10 13.70 7.15
C ILE A 109 -5.72 12.27 7.49
N ALA A 110 -4.43 11.96 7.43
CA ALA A 110 -3.90 10.64 7.73
C ALA A 110 -3.06 10.71 9.01
N HIS A 111 -3.04 9.61 9.76
CA HIS A 111 -2.27 9.50 10.99
C HIS A 111 -1.97 8.03 11.28
N GLU A 112 -1.12 7.75 12.27
CA GLU A 112 -0.85 6.38 12.69
C GLU A 112 -2.07 5.85 13.46
N ALA A 113 -2.88 5.03 12.77
CA ALA A 113 -4.14 4.53 13.34
C ALA A 113 -3.96 3.21 14.09
N ASN A 114 -2.84 2.51 13.88
CA ASN A 114 -2.49 1.29 14.61
C ASN A 114 -0.98 1.30 14.91
N ASP A 115 -0.47 0.23 15.54
CA ASP A 115 0.94 0.15 15.96
C ASP A 115 1.86 -0.43 14.88
N GLU A 116 1.39 -0.62 13.65
CA GLU A 116 2.22 -1.11 12.56
C GLU A 116 3.06 -0.01 11.93
N SER A 117 2.69 1.26 12.13
CA SER A 117 3.44 2.41 11.62
C SER A 117 4.05 3.20 12.76
N LYS A 118 5.33 3.56 12.58
CA LYS A 118 6.07 4.44 13.46
C LYS A 118 5.75 5.90 13.16
N GLU A 119 5.53 6.20 11.88
CA GLU A 119 5.18 7.54 11.44
C GLU A 119 4.49 7.49 10.07
N VAL A 120 3.69 8.51 9.79
CA VAL A 120 3.00 8.69 8.50
C VAL A 120 3.38 10.06 7.97
N ALA A 121 3.74 10.15 6.70
CA ALA A 121 4.20 11.41 6.12
C ALA A 121 3.81 11.53 4.64
N TRP A 122 3.57 12.78 4.22
CA TRP A 122 3.46 13.12 2.80
C TRP A 122 4.87 13.38 2.29
N VAL A 123 5.31 12.58 1.32
CA VAL A 123 6.69 12.60 0.81
C VAL A 123 6.69 13.12 -0.62
N GLU A 124 7.56 14.09 -0.91
CA GLU A 124 7.74 14.59 -2.27
C GLU A 124 8.07 13.42 -3.21
N ILE A 125 7.41 13.35 -4.36
CA ILE A 125 7.59 12.27 -5.32
C ILE A 125 9.07 12.11 -5.69
N ASP A 126 9.78 13.23 -5.85
CA ASP A 126 11.21 13.19 -6.22
C ASP A 126 12.12 12.71 -5.10
N GLN A 127 11.62 12.59 -3.88
CA GLN A 127 12.40 12.16 -2.71
C GLN A 127 12.07 10.75 -2.24
N VAL A 128 11.07 10.10 -2.83
CA VAL A 128 10.65 8.75 -2.43
C VAL A 128 11.79 7.75 -2.56
N ALA A 129 12.52 7.79 -3.67
CA ALA A 129 13.61 6.84 -3.93
C ALA A 129 14.78 6.98 -2.95
N ASP A 130 14.88 8.11 -2.24
CA ASP A 130 15.94 8.34 -1.24
C ASP A 130 15.66 7.67 0.10
N LYS A 131 14.43 7.18 0.28
CA LYS A 131 14.06 6.53 1.53
C LYS A 131 14.45 5.06 1.52
N ASN A 132 14.56 4.48 2.72
CA ASN A 132 14.77 3.05 2.86
C ASN A 132 13.44 2.35 2.58
N LEU A 133 13.19 2.01 1.32
CA LEU A 133 11.91 1.51 0.87
C LEU A 133 11.71 0.03 1.20
N HIS A 134 10.47 -0.34 1.50
CA HIS A 134 10.06 -1.74 1.57
C HIS A 134 10.46 -2.42 0.26
N PRO A 135 11.08 -3.61 0.28
CA PRO A 135 11.63 -4.23 -0.93
C PRO A 135 10.63 -4.35 -2.09
N SER A 136 9.40 -4.75 -1.82
CA SER A 136 8.38 -4.88 -2.86
C SER A 136 8.01 -3.52 -3.46
N PHE A 137 7.91 -2.49 -2.63
CA PHE A 137 7.62 -1.15 -3.10
C PHE A 137 8.79 -0.59 -3.91
N ALA A 138 10.02 -0.85 -3.48
CA ALA A 138 11.21 -0.44 -4.22
C ALA A 138 11.21 -1.00 -5.64
N ASN A 139 10.79 -2.26 -5.80
CA ASN A 139 10.74 -2.90 -7.11
C ASN A 139 9.70 -2.28 -8.05
N THR A 140 8.57 -1.84 -7.53
CA THR A 140 7.48 -1.28 -8.35
C THR A 140 7.54 0.24 -8.48
N TRP A 141 8.26 0.93 -7.61
CA TRP A 141 8.28 2.40 -7.60
C TRP A 141 8.64 3.03 -8.95
N PRO A 142 9.65 2.55 -9.71
CA PRO A 142 9.95 3.16 -11.01
C PRO A 142 8.77 3.16 -11.97
N GLN A 143 7.96 2.09 -12.00
CA GLN A 143 6.78 1.99 -12.85
C GLN A 143 5.66 2.90 -12.35
N LEU A 144 5.47 2.97 -11.03
CA LEU A 144 4.48 3.86 -10.42
C LEU A 144 4.85 5.32 -10.66
N LEU A 145 6.13 5.65 -10.51
CA LEU A 145 6.64 7.01 -10.77
C LEU A 145 6.37 7.44 -12.20
N ALA A 146 6.61 6.55 -13.17
CA ALA A 146 6.31 6.84 -14.57
C ALA A 146 4.84 7.17 -14.80
N LYS A 147 3.92 6.45 -14.13
CA LYS A 147 2.49 6.74 -14.21
C LYS A 147 2.14 8.08 -13.59
N LEU A 148 2.77 8.44 -12.49
CA LEU A 148 2.51 9.72 -11.82
C LEU A 148 3.01 10.91 -12.62
N LYS A 149 4.01 10.71 -13.46
CA LYS A 149 4.60 11.76 -14.31
C LYS A 149 4.00 11.81 -15.71
N ALA A 150 3.17 10.88 -16.05
CA ALA A 150 2.54 10.81 -17.37
C ALA A 150 1.45 11.87 -17.55
#